data_64986738865f9f22c03258466867808d
#
_entry.id   64986738865f9f22c03258466867808d
#
_cell.length_a   1.000
_cell.length_b   1.000
_cell.length_c   1.000
_cell.angle_alpha   90.00
_cell.angle_beta   90.00
_cell.angle_gamma   90.00
#
_symmetry.space_group_name_H-M   'P 1'
#
loop_
_entity.id
_entity.type
_entity.pdbx_description
1 polymer ?
#
loop_
_entity_poly.entity_id
_entity_poly.type
_entity_poly.pdbx_seq_one_letter_code
_entity_poly.pdbx_strand_id
1 'polypeptide(L)'
;LTFVIIMFQVDFSNALSEVSVLLKTNVPTLMGLEKVCSILRKHIEHYDWVWFYFANFKKQTLNLKAFSGDPVEHTEIPFGKGICGQVAVSNENFVVPDVLAQDNYLACSIDVRSEIVIPLFLKGKNIGQIDIDSKKTDPFTNKDSIFLETVCALISKTYNTSLLYL
;
A
#
# COMPACT_ATOMS: atom_id res chain seq x y z
N LEU A 1 15.02 10.62 35.36
CA LEU A 1 14.27 9.36 35.02
C LEU A 1 13.06 9.61 34.11
N THR A 2 13.11 10.62 33.22
CA THR A 2 11.96 10.99 32.38
C THR A 2 12.34 11.12 30.88
N PHE A 3 13.38 10.40 30.44
CA PHE A 3 13.92 10.56 29.07
C PHE A 3 13.81 9.31 28.18
N VAL A 4 13.01 8.31 28.51
CA VAL A 4 12.94 7.03 27.75
C VAL A 4 11.61 6.80 27.02
N ILE A 5 10.65 7.73 27.06
CA ILE A 5 9.31 7.53 26.42
C ILE A 5 9.15 8.37 25.14
N ILE A 6 10.21 8.76 24.47
CA ILE A 6 10.13 9.42 23.12
C ILE A 6 10.62 8.45 22.03
N MET A 7 10.43 7.17 22.19
CA MET A 7 10.79 6.21 21.16
C MET A 7 9.52 5.62 20.52
N PHE A 8 9.45 5.79 19.19
CA PHE A 8 8.51 5.16 18.27
C PHE A 8 7.09 5.71 18.20
N GLN A 9 6.95 7.02 18.08
CA GLN A 9 5.75 7.54 17.42
C GLN A 9 5.96 7.35 15.92
N VAL A 10 5.12 6.51 15.30
CA VAL A 10 5.11 6.32 13.84
C VAL A 10 4.93 7.69 13.18
N ASP A 11 5.83 8.06 12.27
CA ASP A 11 5.90 9.42 11.74
C ASP A 11 4.98 9.63 10.53
N PHE A 12 3.69 9.34 10.69
CA PHE A 12 2.68 9.57 9.65
C PHE A 12 2.63 11.02 9.18
N SER A 13 2.87 11.98 10.08
CA SER A 13 2.78 13.39 9.76
C SER A 13 3.86 13.83 8.78
N ASN A 14 5.12 13.44 9.03
CA ASN A 14 6.24 13.76 8.14
C ASN A 14 6.12 13.00 6.81
N ALA A 15 5.71 11.74 6.84
CA ALA A 15 5.45 10.97 5.63
C ALA A 15 4.37 11.64 4.76
N LEU A 16 3.24 12.03 5.36
CA LEU A 16 2.15 12.69 4.64
C LEU A 16 2.57 14.06 4.07
N SER A 17 3.36 14.81 4.83
CA SER A 17 3.93 16.10 4.38
C SER A 17 4.82 15.90 3.16
N GLU A 18 5.76 14.95 3.21
CA GLU A 18 6.68 14.66 2.09
C GLU A 18 5.93 14.17 0.84
N VAL A 19 4.95 13.27 1.02
CA VAL A 19 4.04 12.83 -0.07
C VAL A 19 3.28 14.03 -0.66
N SER A 20 2.72 14.90 0.18
CA SER A 20 1.96 16.07 -0.28
C SER A 20 2.81 17.05 -1.07
N VAL A 21 4.07 17.26 -0.68
CA VAL A 21 5.03 18.10 -1.42
C VAL A 21 5.37 17.46 -2.77
N LEU A 22 5.69 16.16 -2.79
CA LEU A 22 5.96 15.40 -4.02
C LEU A 22 4.81 15.52 -5.02
N LEU A 23 3.58 15.29 -4.56
CA LEU A 23 2.39 15.29 -5.42
C LEU A 23 2.01 16.66 -5.99
N LYS A 24 2.59 17.76 -5.47
CA LYS A 24 2.45 19.10 -6.05
C LYS A 24 3.45 19.37 -7.18
N THR A 25 4.42 18.50 -7.39
CA THR A 25 5.37 18.59 -8.51
C THR A 25 4.78 17.92 -9.75
N ASN A 26 5.25 18.30 -10.95
CA ASN A 26 4.83 17.68 -12.20
C ASN A 26 5.55 16.35 -12.48
N VAL A 27 5.74 15.52 -11.44
CA VAL A 27 6.37 14.22 -11.61
C VAL A 27 5.41 13.27 -12.37
N PRO A 28 5.92 12.51 -13.36
CA PRO A 28 5.10 11.51 -14.07
C PRO A 28 4.47 10.49 -13.10
N THR A 29 3.25 10.05 -13.40
CA THR A 29 2.43 9.21 -12.50
C THR A 29 3.19 8.00 -11.95
N LEU A 30 3.81 7.19 -12.80
CA LEU A 30 4.53 6.00 -12.36
C LEU A 30 5.70 6.34 -11.43
N MET A 31 6.54 7.31 -11.82
CA MET A 31 7.66 7.77 -11.00
C MET A 31 7.19 8.37 -9.67
N GLY A 32 6.05 9.04 -9.66
CA GLY A 32 5.44 9.58 -8.45
C GLY A 32 5.01 8.48 -7.49
N LEU A 33 4.37 7.43 -8.00
CA LEU A 33 4.00 6.26 -7.20
C LEU A 33 5.22 5.55 -6.60
N GLU A 34 6.29 5.34 -7.39
CA GLU A 34 7.55 4.75 -6.90
C GLU A 34 8.17 5.60 -5.78
N LYS A 35 8.16 6.92 -5.93
CA LYS A 35 8.63 7.84 -4.88
C LYS A 35 7.74 7.80 -3.62
N VAL A 36 6.41 7.71 -3.79
CA VAL A 36 5.50 7.52 -2.65
C VAL A 36 5.84 6.24 -1.90
N CYS A 37 6.02 5.11 -2.58
CA CYS A 37 6.43 3.85 -1.94
C CYS A 37 7.71 4.05 -1.11
N SER A 38 8.72 4.73 -1.66
CA SER A 38 9.99 4.98 -0.99
C SER A 38 9.84 5.90 0.23
N ILE A 39 9.00 6.94 0.15
CA ILE A 39 8.70 7.86 1.26
C ILE A 39 8.02 7.11 2.40
N LEU A 40 7.00 6.31 2.11
CA LEU A 40 6.28 5.55 3.13
C LEU A 40 7.21 4.60 3.88
N ARG A 41 8.03 3.86 3.12
CA ARG A 41 8.99 2.91 3.68
C ARG A 41 10.10 3.61 4.50
N LYS A 42 10.51 4.80 4.11
CA LYS A 42 11.52 5.61 4.82
C LYS A 42 11.04 6.09 6.19
N HIS A 43 9.78 6.51 6.28
CA HIS A 43 9.24 7.16 7.48
C HIS A 43 8.59 6.18 8.46
N ILE A 44 8.10 5.03 7.98
CA ILE A 44 7.32 4.11 8.81
C ILE A 44 8.06 2.79 8.95
N GLU A 45 8.62 2.57 10.14
CA GLU A 45 9.55 1.47 10.43
C GLU A 45 9.01 0.08 10.09
N HIS A 46 7.70 -0.14 10.28
CA HIS A 46 7.07 -1.44 10.02
C HIS A 46 6.52 -1.60 8.60
N TYR A 47 6.81 -0.67 7.67
CA TYR A 47 6.50 -0.80 6.26
C TYR A 47 7.75 -1.35 5.54
N ASP A 48 7.94 -2.68 5.62
CA ASP A 48 9.12 -3.33 5.03
C ASP A 48 9.04 -3.40 3.52
N TRP A 49 7.82 -3.58 2.98
CA TRP A 49 7.51 -3.54 1.56
C TRP A 49 6.28 -2.70 1.31
N VAL A 50 6.30 -1.93 0.22
CA VAL A 50 5.21 -1.08 -0.22
C VAL A 50 5.00 -1.27 -1.70
N TRP A 51 3.80 -1.69 -2.10
CA TRP A 51 3.45 -1.95 -3.49
C TRP A 51 2.17 -1.22 -3.90
N PHE A 52 2.11 -0.80 -5.18
CA PHE A 52 0.88 -0.37 -5.83
C PHE A 52 0.52 -1.35 -6.95
N TYR A 53 -0.64 -1.95 -6.82
CA TYR A 53 -1.26 -2.77 -7.85
C TYR A 53 -2.42 -2.04 -8.50
N PHE A 54 -2.56 -2.18 -9.83
CA PHE A 54 -3.69 -1.62 -10.57
C PHE A 54 -4.49 -2.71 -11.25
N ALA A 55 -5.82 -2.52 -11.30
CA ALA A 55 -6.77 -3.51 -11.77
C ALA A 55 -6.82 -3.56 -13.30
N ASN A 56 -6.65 -4.75 -13.85
CA ASN A 56 -7.01 -5.07 -15.22
C ASN A 56 -8.38 -5.77 -15.23
N PHE A 57 -9.45 -4.99 -15.42
CA PHE A 57 -10.81 -5.52 -15.37
C PHE A 57 -11.13 -6.51 -16.48
N LYS A 58 -10.47 -6.43 -17.62
CA LYS A 58 -10.67 -7.37 -18.72
C LYS A 58 -10.12 -8.76 -18.38
N LYS A 59 -8.96 -8.79 -17.73
CA LYS A 59 -8.33 -10.05 -17.30
C LYS A 59 -8.76 -10.50 -15.91
N GLN A 60 -9.42 -9.64 -15.13
CA GLN A 60 -9.72 -9.84 -13.71
C GLN A 60 -8.45 -10.10 -12.88
N THR A 61 -7.43 -9.26 -13.10
CA THR A 61 -6.14 -9.34 -12.41
C THR A 61 -5.72 -7.97 -11.87
N LEU A 62 -4.89 -8.00 -10.83
CA LEU A 62 -4.11 -6.88 -10.35
C LEU A 62 -2.71 -6.95 -10.93
N ASN A 63 -2.18 -5.83 -11.40
CA ASN A 63 -0.84 -5.76 -11.98
C ASN A 63 0.02 -4.81 -11.16
N LEU A 64 1.20 -5.27 -10.75
CA LEU A 64 2.19 -4.46 -10.04
C LEU A 64 2.70 -3.35 -10.95
N LYS A 65 2.67 -2.10 -10.44
CA LYS A 65 3.13 -0.93 -11.21
C LYS A 65 4.24 -0.15 -10.52
N ALA A 66 4.20 -0.04 -9.20
CA ALA A 66 5.22 0.68 -8.44
C ALA A 66 5.49 -0.04 -7.13
N PHE A 67 6.73 0.00 -6.67
CA PHE A 67 7.09 -0.63 -5.39
C PHE A 67 8.36 -0.03 -4.77
N SER A 68 8.53 -0.31 -3.48
CA SER A 68 9.78 -0.13 -2.73
C SER A 68 9.95 -1.30 -1.77
N GLY A 69 11.15 -1.90 -1.76
CA GLY A 69 11.49 -3.12 -1.07
C GLY A 69 12.13 -4.11 -2.02
N ASP A 70 12.30 -5.36 -1.56
CA ASP A 70 12.82 -6.42 -2.41
C ASP A 70 11.82 -6.75 -3.54
N PRO A 71 12.30 -7.20 -4.70
CA PRO A 71 11.43 -7.64 -5.79
C PRO A 71 10.49 -8.76 -5.33
N VAL A 72 9.24 -8.72 -5.81
CA VAL A 72 8.22 -9.72 -5.54
C VAL A 72 8.04 -10.63 -6.75
N GLU A 73 7.72 -11.91 -6.51
CA GLU A 73 7.45 -12.88 -7.59
C GLU A 73 6.08 -12.63 -8.25
N HIS A 74 5.11 -12.14 -7.48
CA HIS A 74 3.73 -11.97 -7.91
C HIS A 74 3.48 -10.58 -8.50
N THR A 75 3.82 -10.40 -9.78
CA THR A 75 3.58 -9.14 -10.52
C THR A 75 2.17 -9.06 -11.12
N GLU A 76 1.46 -10.20 -11.24
CA GLU A 76 0.06 -10.30 -11.65
C GLU A 76 -0.69 -11.22 -10.67
N ILE A 77 -1.74 -10.71 -10.03
CA ILE A 77 -2.54 -11.43 -9.03
C ILE A 77 -3.99 -11.53 -9.51
N PRO A 78 -4.57 -12.74 -9.68
CA PRO A 78 -5.98 -12.89 -10.02
C PRO A 78 -6.89 -12.33 -8.91
N PHE A 79 -8.02 -11.73 -9.29
CA PHE A 79 -9.06 -11.32 -8.34
C PHE A 79 -9.52 -12.53 -7.51
N GLY A 80 -9.70 -12.33 -6.21
CA GLY A 80 -10.07 -13.38 -5.26
C GLY A 80 -8.89 -14.23 -4.74
N LYS A 81 -7.68 -14.09 -5.30
CA LYS A 81 -6.48 -14.81 -4.83
C LYS A 81 -5.66 -13.97 -3.86
N GLY A 82 -5.25 -14.60 -2.75
CA GLY A 82 -4.50 -13.92 -1.70
C GLY A 82 -5.29 -12.79 -1.05
N ILE A 83 -4.64 -11.99 -0.22
CA ILE A 83 -5.27 -10.84 0.44
C ILE A 83 -5.57 -9.75 -0.59
N CYS A 84 -4.60 -9.41 -1.42
CA CYS A 84 -4.73 -8.44 -2.49
C CYS A 84 -5.90 -8.75 -3.44
N GLY A 85 -6.04 -10.01 -3.89
CA GLY A 85 -7.13 -10.42 -4.77
C GLY A 85 -8.51 -10.35 -4.08
N GLN A 86 -8.58 -10.60 -2.78
CA GLN A 86 -9.80 -10.44 -1.98
C GLN A 86 -10.22 -8.96 -1.91
N VAL A 87 -9.29 -8.04 -1.68
CA VAL A 87 -9.57 -6.59 -1.66
C VAL A 87 -10.04 -6.08 -3.01
N ALA A 88 -9.50 -6.61 -4.12
CA ALA A 88 -9.97 -6.27 -5.45
C ALA A 88 -11.45 -6.63 -5.70
N VAL A 89 -11.96 -7.65 -4.99
CA VAL A 89 -13.38 -8.09 -5.09
C VAL A 89 -14.26 -7.38 -4.06
N SER A 90 -13.81 -7.32 -2.78
CA SER A 90 -14.61 -6.75 -1.69
C SER A 90 -14.70 -5.23 -1.74
N ASN A 91 -13.66 -4.56 -2.27
CA ASN A 91 -13.49 -3.10 -2.22
C ASN A 91 -13.37 -2.55 -0.79
N GLU A 92 -12.99 -3.37 0.16
CA GLU A 92 -12.83 -3.02 1.57
C GLU A 92 -11.37 -3.16 2.00
N ASN A 93 -10.96 -2.37 3.00
CA ASN A 93 -9.64 -2.51 3.61
C ASN A 93 -9.49 -3.92 4.21
N PHE A 94 -8.31 -4.49 4.12
CA PHE A 94 -7.99 -5.73 4.79
C PHE A 94 -6.71 -5.59 5.58
N VAL A 95 -6.79 -5.87 6.88
CA VAL A 95 -5.65 -5.90 7.81
C VAL A 95 -5.49 -7.33 8.30
N VAL A 96 -4.30 -7.88 8.06
CA VAL A 96 -3.93 -9.25 8.46
C VAL A 96 -2.84 -9.18 9.51
N PRO A 97 -3.16 -9.42 10.77
CA PRO A 97 -2.16 -9.34 11.86
C PRO A 97 -1.12 -10.44 11.80
N ASP A 98 -1.47 -11.62 11.25
CA ASP A 98 -0.55 -12.74 11.03
C ASP A 98 -0.94 -13.50 9.75
N VAL A 99 -0.09 -13.41 8.73
CA VAL A 99 -0.34 -14.05 7.43
C VAL A 99 -0.31 -15.58 7.51
N LEU A 100 0.38 -16.15 8.49
CA LEU A 100 0.44 -17.60 8.68
C LEU A 100 -0.89 -18.18 9.20
N ALA A 101 -1.78 -17.33 9.72
CA ALA A 101 -3.12 -17.71 10.16
C ALA A 101 -4.18 -17.58 9.03
N GLN A 102 -3.78 -17.21 7.81
CA GLN A 102 -4.68 -17.00 6.68
C GLN A 102 -4.69 -18.20 5.72
N ASP A 103 -5.86 -18.77 5.48
CA ASP A 103 -6.00 -19.91 4.54
C ASP A 103 -5.79 -19.51 3.08
N ASN A 104 -6.15 -18.28 2.71
CA ASN A 104 -6.00 -17.71 1.37
C ASN A 104 -4.90 -16.65 1.35
N TYR A 105 -3.69 -17.03 1.76
CA TYR A 105 -2.51 -16.19 1.68
C TYR A 105 -1.65 -16.57 0.49
N LEU A 106 -1.23 -15.58 -0.30
CA LEU A 106 -0.27 -15.73 -1.37
C LEU A 106 1.04 -15.10 -0.90
N ALA A 107 2.00 -15.92 -0.53
CA ALA A 107 3.26 -15.46 0.03
C ALA A 107 4.07 -14.62 -0.96
N CYS A 108 4.30 -13.35 -0.62
CA CYS A 108 5.17 -12.46 -1.38
C CYS A 108 6.65 -12.64 -0.98
N SER A 109 6.91 -13.00 0.28
CA SER A 109 8.22 -13.33 0.82
C SER A 109 8.06 -14.22 2.07
N ILE A 110 9.05 -15.07 2.35
CA ILE A 110 9.08 -15.91 3.55
C ILE A 110 9.19 -15.09 4.85
N ASP A 111 9.67 -13.85 4.76
CA ASP A 111 9.86 -12.96 5.91
C ASP A 111 8.61 -12.16 6.27
N VAL A 112 7.60 -12.14 5.42
CA VAL A 112 6.33 -11.44 5.71
C VAL A 112 5.61 -12.10 6.87
N ARG A 113 5.14 -11.30 7.83
CA ARG A 113 4.36 -11.72 8.99
C ARG A 113 2.99 -11.10 9.04
N SER A 114 2.82 -9.89 8.54
CA SER A 114 1.54 -9.19 8.49
C SER A 114 1.41 -8.37 7.23
N GLU A 115 0.18 -8.06 6.87
CA GLU A 115 -0.16 -7.34 5.62
C GLU A 115 -1.33 -6.38 5.87
N ILE A 116 -1.29 -5.21 5.25
CA ILE A 116 -2.43 -4.30 5.16
C ILE A 116 -2.63 -3.88 3.71
N VAL A 117 -3.85 -4.03 3.21
CA VAL A 117 -4.23 -3.66 1.85
C VAL A 117 -5.37 -2.64 1.89
N ILE A 118 -5.17 -1.51 1.21
CA ILE A 118 -6.14 -0.42 1.12
C ILE A 118 -6.48 -0.18 -0.34
N PRO A 119 -7.78 -0.26 -0.75
CA PRO A 119 -8.19 0.01 -2.11
C PRO A 119 -7.98 1.47 -2.50
N LEU A 120 -7.65 1.71 -3.76
CA LEU A 120 -7.48 3.03 -4.36
C LEU A 120 -8.66 3.32 -5.27
N PHE A 121 -9.46 4.30 -4.87
CA PHE A 121 -10.67 4.68 -5.59
C PHE A 121 -10.44 5.89 -6.50
N LEU A 122 -10.95 5.80 -7.72
CA LEU A 122 -11.09 6.93 -8.64
C LEU A 122 -12.56 7.08 -9.01
N LYS A 123 -13.16 8.23 -8.67
CA LYS A 123 -14.58 8.51 -8.95
C LYS A 123 -15.52 7.41 -8.43
N GLY A 124 -15.25 6.89 -7.25
CA GLY A 124 -16.04 5.84 -6.59
C GLY A 124 -15.79 4.41 -7.08
N LYS A 125 -14.91 4.21 -8.07
CA LYS A 125 -14.53 2.88 -8.55
C LYS A 125 -13.17 2.50 -8.00
N ASN A 126 -13.05 1.30 -7.44
CA ASN A 126 -11.75 0.73 -7.09
C ASN A 126 -10.97 0.41 -8.37
N ILE A 127 -9.84 1.09 -8.59
CA ILE A 127 -8.98 0.94 -9.76
C ILE A 127 -7.65 0.27 -9.44
N GLY A 128 -7.39 0.00 -8.18
CA GLY A 128 -6.14 -0.57 -7.70
C GLY A 128 -6.08 -0.52 -6.18
N GLN A 129 -4.91 -0.69 -5.63
CA GLN A 129 -4.70 -0.72 -4.19
C GLN A 129 -3.25 -0.44 -3.82
N ILE A 130 -3.05 0.02 -2.58
CA ILE A 130 -1.77 -0.02 -1.93
C ILE A 130 -1.72 -1.24 -1.03
N ASP A 131 -0.61 -1.94 -1.08
CA ASP A 131 -0.31 -3.15 -0.32
C ASP A 131 0.98 -2.94 0.47
N ILE A 132 0.92 -3.18 1.77
CA ILE A 132 2.05 -3.02 2.69
C ILE A 132 2.27 -4.31 3.45
N ASP A 133 3.47 -4.85 3.34
CA ASP A 133 3.90 -5.99 4.14
C ASP A 133 4.88 -5.60 5.25
N SER A 134 4.80 -6.33 6.35
CA SER A 134 5.68 -6.17 7.49
C SER A 134 6.30 -7.49 7.94
N LYS A 135 7.55 -7.41 8.40
CA LYS A 135 8.24 -8.51 9.13
C LYS A 135 7.77 -8.66 10.57
N LYS A 136 7.00 -7.69 11.07
CA LYS A 136 6.43 -7.71 12.43
C LYS A 136 5.03 -8.32 12.40
N THR A 137 4.69 -9.07 13.43
CA THR A 137 3.32 -9.55 13.66
C THR A 137 2.49 -8.45 14.30
N ASP A 138 1.27 -8.23 13.79
CA ASP A 138 0.27 -7.26 14.30
C ASP A 138 0.78 -5.81 14.50
N PRO A 139 1.53 -5.23 13.55
CA PRO A 139 2.02 -3.87 13.68
C PRO A 139 1.00 -2.82 13.23
N PHE A 140 0.03 -3.22 12.38
CA PHE A 140 -0.91 -2.31 11.75
C PHE A 140 -2.08 -1.97 12.68
N THR A 141 -2.38 -0.69 12.76
CA THR A 141 -3.46 -0.14 13.58
C THR A 141 -4.48 0.61 12.72
N ASN A 142 -5.58 1.04 13.31
CA ASN A 142 -6.53 1.90 12.62
C ASN A 142 -5.90 3.22 12.11
N LYS A 143 -4.81 3.67 12.73
CA LYS A 143 -4.07 4.87 12.26
C LYS A 143 -3.39 4.61 10.93
N ASP A 144 -2.86 3.39 10.71
CA ASP A 144 -2.29 2.99 9.41
C ASP A 144 -3.36 2.99 8.33
N SER A 145 -4.54 2.43 8.61
CA SER A 145 -5.67 2.43 7.66
C SER A 145 -6.07 3.85 7.26
N ILE A 146 -6.30 4.74 8.21
CA ILE A 146 -6.69 6.14 7.95
C ILE A 146 -5.60 6.89 7.19
N PHE A 147 -4.34 6.67 7.56
CA PHE A 147 -3.19 7.28 6.88
C PHE A 147 -3.10 6.83 5.43
N LEU A 148 -3.17 5.53 5.16
CA LEU A 148 -3.07 4.97 3.80
C LEU A 148 -4.28 5.35 2.94
N GLU A 149 -5.49 5.41 3.50
CA GLU A 149 -6.67 5.97 2.82
C GLU A 149 -6.45 7.43 2.39
N THR A 150 -5.83 8.23 3.28
CA THR A 150 -5.49 9.62 2.98
C THR A 150 -4.46 9.71 1.84
N VAL A 151 -3.43 8.88 1.86
CA VAL A 151 -2.41 8.79 0.79
C VAL A 151 -3.08 8.40 -0.54
N CYS A 152 -3.92 7.38 -0.56
CA CYS A 152 -4.66 6.94 -1.75
C CYS A 152 -5.57 8.05 -2.29
N ALA A 153 -6.26 8.79 -1.43
CA ALA A 153 -7.10 9.91 -1.83
C ALA A 153 -6.29 11.06 -2.47
N LEU A 154 -5.12 11.39 -1.92
CA LEU A 154 -4.22 12.39 -2.49
C LEU A 154 -3.69 11.97 -3.86
N ILE A 155 -3.28 10.70 -4.02
CA ILE A 155 -2.84 10.13 -5.29
C ILE A 155 -3.95 10.23 -6.34
N SER A 156 -5.16 9.79 -6.00
CA SER A 156 -6.32 9.83 -6.91
C SER A 156 -6.66 11.25 -7.33
N LYS A 157 -6.63 12.20 -6.39
CA LYS A 157 -6.87 13.62 -6.67
C LYS A 157 -5.82 14.22 -7.61
N THR A 158 -4.56 13.86 -7.40
CA THR A 158 -3.42 14.44 -8.14
C THR A 158 -3.33 13.87 -9.55
N TYR A 159 -3.32 12.55 -9.70
CA TYR A 159 -3.08 11.90 -10.98
C TYR A 159 -4.36 11.63 -11.77
N ASN A 160 -5.50 11.58 -11.08
CA ASN A 160 -6.82 11.44 -11.69
C ASN A 160 -6.84 10.35 -12.79
N THR A 161 -7.28 10.69 -14.00
CA THR A 161 -7.42 9.73 -15.11
C THR A 161 -6.11 9.16 -15.60
N SER A 162 -4.95 9.77 -15.33
CA SER A 162 -3.66 9.18 -15.71
C SER A 162 -3.35 7.85 -15.02
N LEU A 163 -3.99 7.58 -13.87
CA LEU A 163 -3.93 6.28 -13.19
C LEU A 163 -4.57 5.13 -14.01
N LEU A 164 -5.47 5.44 -14.94
CA LEU A 164 -6.16 4.44 -15.76
C LEU A 164 -5.29 3.93 -16.92
N TYR A 165 -4.15 4.56 -17.16
CA TYR A 165 -3.21 4.20 -18.24
C TYR A 165 -1.96 3.48 -17.73
N LEU A 166 -1.95 3.11 -16.45
CA LEU A 166 -0.91 2.27 -15.85
C LEU A 166 -1.20 0.79 -16.13
#